data_84ade17de550c6c619f3bae23896b038
#
_entry.id   84ade17de550c6c619f3bae23896b038
#
_cell.length_a   1.000
_cell.length_b   1.000
_cell.length_c   1.000
_cell.angle_alpha   90.00
_cell.angle_beta   90.00
_cell.angle_gamma   90.00
#
_symmetry.space_group_name_H-M   'P 1'
#
loop_
_entity.id
_entity.type
_entity.pdbx_description
1 polymer ?
#
loop_
_entity_poly.entity_id
_entity_poly.type
_entity_poly.pdbx_seq_one_letter_code
_entity_poly.pdbx_strand_id
1 'polypeptide(L)'
;MHTPALLLTLIPLGLVLLLLGACSTQEVVRANALPATRAQQPVTENRLVDVGIVIFDPGLPEDRKELTESNIFPDVRKAEARCIPYTLKRTLAATRQWGALWLVPDSERTVDLMLTGRIVSSDGEQFGLDVAVTDASGTTWLKKTYSGTASKYAYTDEHFREEDPFQSVYNSIANDLLTARDQFSGEALERIRTIAELRFAQDFSPDAFAGYLVQDPPGHYSLNRLPADGDPMLGRVRTIRARDAMLLDTLDSHYAAFCREMEPSYREWRKNNFEETLALQKLDRSARNRMVMGGAATVAGVAGGLNSGSTAGQVVSAATAVGGVAVFASGVEKYGQSRIHADALRELGDSLDAAVAPMVVDVEGRTVTLAGSAETQYHEWRRLLSEIYAQETGLPLTQSAPDSEATE
;
A
#
# COMPACT_ATOMS: atom_id res chain seq x y z
N MET A 1 28.42 49.13 44.75
CA MET A 1 28.30 47.77 45.33
C MET A 1 26.98 47.18 44.93
N HIS A 2 26.99 45.92 44.45
CA HIS A 2 25.88 45.00 44.15
C HIS A 2 25.22 45.17 42.80
N THR A 3 25.68 44.46 41.88
CA THR A 3 25.53 43.12 41.22
C THR A 3 24.25 42.98 40.37
N PRO A 4 24.42 42.62 39.10
CA PRO A 4 23.36 42.17 38.22
C PRO A 4 23.35 40.64 38.20
N ALA A 5 22.23 40.01 38.51
CA ALA A 5 22.01 38.57 38.33
C ALA A 5 20.51 38.32 38.08
N LEU A 6 20.03 38.52 36.85
CA LEU A 6 18.70 38.05 36.45
C LEU A 6 18.49 38.10 34.93
N LEU A 7 19.36 37.37 34.18
CA LEU A 7 19.14 37.26 32.71
C LEU A 7 19.64 35.93 32.10
N LEU A 8 19.57 34.82 32.85
CA LEU A 8 20.10 33.55 32.37
C LEU A 8 19.16 32.34 32.53
N THR A 9 17.84 32.55 32.69
CA THR A 9 16.90 31.44 32.93
C THR A 9 15.74 31.31 31.93
N LEU A 10 15.77 32.01 30.79
CA LEU A 10 14.66 31.99 29.81
C LEU A 10 14.95 31.24 28.51
N ILE A 11 16.15 30.67 28.32
CA ILE A 11 16.52 29.98 27.07
C ILE A 11 16.18 28.48 27.04
N PRO A 12 16.08 27.72 28.15
CA PRO A 12 15.77 26.28 28.03
C PRO A 12 14.28 25.94 27.83
N LEU A 13 13.35 26.86 28.08
CA LEU A 13 11.91 26.56 27.97
C LEU A 13 11.40 26.60 26.52
N GLY A 14 12.05 27.37 25.64
CA GLY A 14 11.70 27.46 24.22
C GLY A 14 12.15 26.26 23.39
N LEU A 15 13.19 25.55 23.82
CA LEU A 15 13.77 24.40 23.10
C LEU A 15 12.99 23.10 23.38
N VAL A 16 12.26 23.00 24.47
CA VAL A 16 11.44 21.82 24.82
C VAL A 16 10.12 21.78 24.06
N LEU A 17 9.59 22.93 23.60
CA LEU A 17 8.32 22.99 22.86
C LEU A 17 8.45 22.61 21.37
N LEU A 18 9.68 22.55 20.83
CA LEU A 18 9.92 22.19 19.41
C LEU A 18 10.09 20.68 19.16
N LEU A 19 10.06 19.84 20.20
CA LEU A 19 10.20 18.39 20.10
C LEU A 19 8.86 17.63 20.13
N LEU A 20 7.72 18.31 20.16
CA LEU A 20 6.40 17.67 20.24
C LEU A 20 5.69 17.51 18.89
N GLY A 21 6.37 17.66 17.78
CA GLY A 21 5.79 17.76 16.44
C GLY A 21 6.03 16.60 15.49
N ALA A 22 6.35 15.38 15.94
CA ALA A 22 6.44 14.24 15.02
C ALA A 22 6.20 12.91 15.73
N CYS A 23 5.02 12.70 16.28
CA CYS A 23 4.56 11.34 16.58
C CYS A 23 3.92 10.74 15.32
N SER A 24 4.72 10.28 14.35
CA SER A 24 4.28 9.21 13.47
C SER A 24 4.16 7.96 14.34
N THR A 25 2.95 7.49 14.56
CA THR A 25 2.71 6.23 15.27
C THR A 25 3.16 5.11 14.35
N GLN A 26 4.40 4.64 14.52
CA GLN A 26 4.89 3.45 13.84
C GLN A 26 4.52 2.25 14.70
N GLU A 27 3.54 1.47 14.25
CA GLU A 27 3.20 0.20 14.90
C GLU A 27 4.02 -0.92 14.29
N VAL A 28 4.89 -1.50 15.10
CA VAL A 28 5.63 -2.72 14.73
C VAL A 28 4.76 -3.92 15.09
N VAL A 29 4.16 -4.55 14.09
CA VAL A 29 3.36 -5.76 14.26
C VAL A 29 4.31 -6.95 14.40
N ARG A 30 4.31 -7.60 15.56
CA ARG A 30 5.10 -8.82 15.81
C ARG A 30 4.35 -10.04 15.26
N ALA A 31 5.07 -11.14 15.01
CA ALA A 31 4.55 -12.38 14.42
C ALA A 31 3.34 -13.03 15.15
N ASN A 32 2.94 -12.53 16.32
CA ASN A 32 1.77 -12.97 17.08
C ASN A 32 0.62 -11.94 17.02
N ALA A 33 0.44 -11.25 15.91
CA ALA A 33 -0.66 -10.31 15.77
C ALA A 33 -2.02 -11.01 15.87
N LEU A 34 -2.99 -10.29 16.43
CA LEU A 34 -4.37 -10.77 16.53
C LEU A 34 -4.91 -11.09 15.13
N PRO A 35 -5.70 -12.17 14.99
CA PRO A 35 -6.38 -12.44 13.71
C PRO A 35 -7.33 -11.30 13.36
N ALA A 36 -7.67 -11.17 12.08
CA ALA A 36 -8.67 -10.22 11.64
C ALA A 36 -10.03 -10.57 12.27
N THR A 37 -10.70 -9.58 12.84
CA THR A 37 -11.97 -9.72 13.52
C THR A 37 -13.08 -10.01 12.53
N ARG A 38 -13.68 -11.20 12.61
CA ARG A 38 -14.76 -11.64 11.71
C ARG A 38 -16.13 -11.39 12.33
N ALA A 39 -17.08 -10.97 11.50
CA ALA A 39 -18.47 -10.89 11.91
C ALA A 39 -19.00 -12.30 12.23
N GLN A 40 -19.56 -12.46 13.43
CA GLN A 40 -20.20 -13.72 13.87
C GLN A 40 -21.63 -13.86 13.37
N GLN A 41 -22.26 -12.73 13.04
CA GLN A 41 -23.60 -12.62 12.49
C GLN A 41 -23.60 -11.65 11.30
N PRO A 42 -24.56 -11.71 10.40
CA PRO A 42 -24.69 -10.73 9.32
C PRO A 42 -24.72 -9.30 9.89
N VAL A 43 -23.86 -8.44 9.33
CA VAL A 43 -23.85 -7.01 9.66
C VAL A 43 -25.10 -6.37 9.08
N THR A 44 -25.74 -5.49 9.83
CA THR A 44 -26.93 -4.77 9.38
C THR A 44 -26.60 -3.86 8.20
N GLU A 45 -27.53 -3.69 7.26
CA GLU A 45 -27.31 -2.96 6.02
C GLU A 45 -26.83 -1.51 6.24
N ASN A 46 -27.36 -0.84 7.27
CA ASN A 46 -26.95 0.53 7.62
C ASN A 46 -25.51 0.65 8.16
N ARG A 47 -24.86 -0.47 8.45
CA ARG A 47 -23.45 -0.50 8.87
C ARG A 47 -22.50 -0.99 7.76
N LEU A 48 -23.04 -1.47 6.65
CA LEU A 48 -22.25 -1.87 5.50
C LEU A 48 -21.83 -0.63 4.71
N VAL A 49 -20.56 -0.49 4.44
CA VAL A 49 -19.98 0.54 3.56
C VAL A 49 -19.10 -0.14 2.51
N ASP A 50 -19.14 0.39 1.31
CA ASP A 50 -18.37 -0.10 0.17
C ASP A 50 -16.94 0.48 0.23
N VAL A 51 -15.94 -0.33 -0.06
CA VAL A 51 -14.53 0.06 0.02
C VAL A 51 -13.85 -0.10 -1.33
N GLY A 52 -13.34 1.01 -1.87
CA GLY A 52 -12.42 1.00 -2.99
C GLY A 52 -10.98 0.97 -2.46
N ILE A 53 -10.18 0.05 -2.95
CA ILE A 53 -8.77 -0.07 -2.61
C ILE A 53 -7.96 0.28 -3.85
N VAL A 54 -7.26 1.40 -3.82
CA VAL A 54 -6.44 1.86 -4.94
C VAL A 54 -5.21 0.97 -5.09
N ILE A 55 -4.76 0.76 -6.32
CA ILE A 55 -3.44 0.19 -6.59
C ILE A 55 -2.41 1.03 -5.83
N PHE A 56 -1.55 0.38 -5.07
CA PHE A 56 -0.63 1.08 -4.16
C PHE A 56 0.50 1.79 -4.91
N ASP A 57 0.98 2.88 -4.35
CA ASP A 57 2.24 3.47 -4.77
C ASP A 57 3.39 2.46 -4.49
N PRO A 58 4.17 2.07 -5.49
CA PRO A 58 5.29 1.14 -5.30
C PRO A 58 6.40 1.67 -4.39
N GLY A 59 6.37 2.95 -4.03
CA GLY A 59 7.36 3.57 -3.15
C GLY A 59 8.78 3.54 -3.73
N LEU A 60 8.90 3.73 -5.05
CA LEU A 60 10.20 3.73 -5.71
C LEU A 60 10.91 5.06 -5.48
N PRO A 61 12.19 5.04 -5.06
CA PRO A 61 13.01 6.24 -5.03
C PRO A 61 13.23 6.79 -6.44
N GLU A 62 13.34 8.11 -6.55
CA GLU A 62 13.68 8.78 -7.82
C GLU A 62 15.14 8.55 -8.22
N ASP A 63 16.04 8.41 -7.24
CA ASP A 63 17.46 8.18 -7.48
C ASP A 63 17.77 6.69 -7.69
N ARG A 64 18.31 6.37 -8.87
CA ARG A 64 18.78 5.02 -9.21
C ARG A 64 19.83 4.47 -8.27
N LYS A 65 20.63 5.34 -7.64
CA LYS A 65 21.64 4.94 -6.68
C LYS A 65 21.02 4.41 -5.40
N GLU A 66 19.96 5.06 -4.93
CA GLU A 66 19.20 4.63 -3.77
C GLU A 66 18.52 3.28 -4.00
N LEU A 67 18.02 3.01 -5.22
CA LEU A 67 17.48 1.69 -5.60
C LEU A 67 18.53 0.57 -5.38
N THR A 68 19.76 0.81 -5.79
CA THR A 68 20.86 -0.16 -5.68
C THR A 68 21.33 -0.32 -4.23
N GLU A 69 21.50 0.77 -3.52
CA GLU A 69 21.96 0.76 -2.12
C GLU A 69 20.93 0.13 -1.17
N SER A 70 19.64 0.29 -1.46
CA SER A 70 18.54 -0.28 -0.69
C SER A 70 18.06 -1.65 -1.19
N ASN A 71 18.75 -2.23 -2.19
CA ASN A 71 18.38 -3.53 -2.79
C ASN A 71 16.91 -3.58 -3.24
N ILE A 72 16.40 -2.50 -3.83
CA ILE A 72 15.04 -2.39 -4.32
C ILE A 72 14.99 -2.87 -5.78
N PHE A 73 14.12 -3.84 -6.05
CA PHE A 73 13.82 -4.34 -7.40
C PHE A 73 12.55 -3.64 -7.92
N PRO A 74 12.67 -2.67 -8.86
CA PRO A 74 11.52 -1.87 -9.31
C PRO A 74 10.36 -2.71 -9.86
N ASP A 75 10.67 -3.76 -10.62
CA ASP A 75 9.65 -4.60 -11.25
C ASP A 75 8.90 -5.45 -10.21
N VAL A 76 9.59 -5.91 -9.18
CA VAL A 76 8.96 -6.56 -8.02
C VAL A 76 8.02 -5.58 -7.30
N ARG A 77 8.48 -4.35 -7.04
CA ARG A 77 7.67 -3.31 -6.38
C ARG A 77 6.42 -2.94 -7.17
N LYS A 78 6.51 -2.87 -8.50
CA LYS A 78 5.35 -2.64 -9.37
C LYS A 78 4.34 -3.80 -9.29
N ALA A 79 4.82 -5.03 -9.27
CA ALA A 79 3.97 -6.20 -9.08
C ALA A 79 3.32 -6.23 -7.69
N GLU A 80 4.10 -5.93 -6.65
CA GLU A 80 3.63 -5.78 -5.27
C GLU A 80 2.57 -4.69 -5.13
N ALA A 81 2.73 -3.56 -5.83
CA ALA A 81 1.78 -2.45 -5.83
C ALA A 81 0.36 -2.88 -6.23
N ARG A 82 0.22 -3.96 -7.01
CA ARG A 82 -1.06 -4.55 -7.43
C ARG A 82 -1.50 -5.68 -6.49
N CYS A 83 -0.57 -6.53 -6.06
CA CYS A 83 -0.92 -7.74 -5.29
C CYS A 83 -1.07 -7.52 -3.79
N ILE A 84 -0.40 -6.52 -3.21
CA ILE A 84 -0.59 -6.16 -1.81
C ILE A 84 -2.03 -5.68 -1.55
N PRO A 85 -2.59 -4.70 -2.32
CA PRO A 85 -3.99 -4.30 -2.16
C PRO A 85 -4.97 -5.45 -2.44
N TYR A 86 -4.66 -6.36 -3.36
CA TYR A 86 -5.47 -7.57 -3.57
C TYR A 86 -5.48 -8.49 -2.33
N THR A 87 -4.34 -8.69 -1.69
CA THR A 87 -4.24 -9.48 -0.45
C THR A 87 -4.99 -8.79 0.71
N LEU A 88 -4.87 -7.48 0.82
CA LEU A 88 -5.63 -6.70 1.80
C LEU A 88 -7.14 -6.81 1.55
N LYS A 89 -7.59 -6.70 0.28
CA LYS A 89 -8.99 -6.92 -0.10
C LYS A 89 -9.49 -8.28 0.34
N ARG A 90 -8.73 -9.34 0.09
CA ARG A 90 -9.09 -10.70 0.54
C ARG A 90 -9.20 -10.80 2.05
N THR A 91 -8.31 -10.15 2.78
CA THR A 91 -8.35 -10.09 4.25
C THR A 91 -9.60 -9.38 4.72
N LEU A 92 -9.94 -8.21 4.17
CA LEU A 92 -11.17 -7.48 4.48
C LEU A 92 -12.42 -8.30 4.14
N ALA A 93 -12.46 -8.93 2.97
CA ALA A 93 -13.58 -9.80 2.56
C ALA A 93 -13.79 -10.97 3.54
N ALA A 94 -12.70 -11.58 4.02
CA ALA A 94 -12.77 -12.67 4.98
C ALA A 94 -13.35 -12.25 6.34
N THR A 95 -13.33 -10.95 6.68
CA THR A 95 -13.95 -10.43 7.91
C THR A 95 -15.47 -10.41 7.86
N ARG A 96 -16.09 -10.34 6.67
CA ARG A 96 -17.53 -10.17 6.45
C ARG A 96 -18.12 -8.94 7.15
N GLN A 97 -17.34 -7.87 7.24
CA GLN A 97 -17.69 -6.63 7.95
C GLN A 97 -18.11 -5.51 7.00
N TRP A 98 -17.87 -5.66 5.71
CA TRP A 98 -17.93 -4.60 4.70
C TRP A 98 -18.99 -4.91 3.63
N GLY A 99 -19.41 -3.88 2.91
CA GLY A 99 -20.19 -4.01 1.70
C GLY A 99 -19.37 -4.55 0.53
N ALA A 100 -19.48 -3.98 -0.65
CA ALA A 100 -18.66 -4.35 -1.78
C ALA A 100 -17.22 -3.90 -1.57
N LEU A 101 -16.27 -4.69 -2.07
CA LEU A 101 -14.84 -4.44 -1.99
C LEU A 101 -14.26 -4.54 -3.39
N TRP A 102 -13.67 -3.45 -3.89
CA TRP A 102 -13.07 -3.42 -5.22
C TRP A 102 -11.62 -2.98 -5.17
N LEU A 103 -10.80 -3.53 -6.05
CA LEU A 103 -9.57 -2.88 -6.47
C LEU A 103 -9.96 -1.82 -7.50
N VAL A 104 -9.48 -0.60 -7.30
CA VAL A 104 -9.72 0.50 -8.22
C VAL A 104 -8.39 0.98 -8.79
N PRO A 105 -8.33 1.26 -10.11
CA PRO A 105 -7.09 1.69 -10.74
C PRO A 105 -6.54 3.01 -10.18
N ASP A 106 -7.45 3.91 -9.81
CA ASP A 106 -7.11 5.24 -9.32
C ASP A 106 -8.08 5.71 -8.22
N SER A 107 -7.79 6.87 -7.64
CA SER A 107 -8.58 7.49 -6.58
C SER A 107 -9.70 8.42 -7.08
N GLU A 108 -9.90 8.56 -8.36
CA GLU A 108 -10.91 9.45 -8.93
C GLU A 108 -12.34 8.92 -8.75
N ARG A 109 -12.45 7.61 -8.57
CA ARG A 109 -13.73 6.98 -8.30
C ARG A 109 -14.29 7.37 -6.94
N THR A 110 -15.58 7.70 -6.91
CA THR A 110 -16.30 7.93 -5.66
C THR A 110 -16.91 6.66 -5.11
N VAL A 111 -16.39 6.21 -3.97
CA VAL A 111 -16.89 5.09 -3.14
C VAL A 111 -17.15 5.59 -1.73
N ASP A 112 -17.80 4.77 -0.89
CA ASP A 112 -18.07 5.17 0.49
C ASP A 112 -16.78 5.39 1.27
N LEU A 113 -15.82 4.46 1.14
CA LEU A 113 -14.46 4.56 1.69
C LEU A 113 -13.43 4.31 0.61
N MET A 114 -12.45 5.18 0.50
CA MET A 114 -11.28 5.04 -0.36
C MET A 114 -10.05 4.70 0.49
N LEU A 115 -9.43 3.55 0.23
CA LEU A 115 -8.20 3.13 0.86
C LEU A 115 -7.05 3.31 -0.13
N THR A 116 -6.07 4.10 0.24
CA THR A 116 -4.83 4.31 -0.50
C THR A 116 -3.65 3.76 0.28
N GLY A 117 -2.61 3.35 -0.40
CA GLY A 117 -1.41 2.83 0.23
C GLY A 117 -0.14 3.12 -0.55
N ARG A 118 0.98 3.09 0.17
CA ARG A 118 2.33 3.16 -0.37
C ARG A 118 3.20 2.09 0.26
N ILE A 119 4.03 1.42 -0.53
CA ILE A 119 4.99 0.45 -0.04
C ILE A 119 6.21 1.20 0.51
N VAL A 120 6.45 1.07 1.80
CA VAL A 120 7.62 1.66 2.48
C VAL A 120 8.81 0.73 2.41
N SER A 121 8.60 -0.55 2.70
CA SER A 121 9.62 -1.60 2.67
C SER A 121 9.00 -2.93 2.25
N SER A 122 9.73 -3.71 1.47
CA SER A 122 9.43 -5.11 1.15
C SER A 122 10.71 -5.76 0.63
N ASP A 123 11.36 -6.55 1.46
CA ASP A 123 12.64 -7.20 1.18
C ASP A 123 12.67 -8.67 1.62
N GLY A 124 11.51 -9.24 1.93
CA GLY A 124 11.38 -10.61 2.44
C GLY A 124 11.57 -10.71 3.95
N GLU A 125 12.36 -9.86 4.61
CA GLU A 125 12.46 -9.78 6.08
C GLU A 125 11.55 -8.69 6.64
N GLN A 126 11.59 -7.51 6.05
CA GLN A 126 10.81 -6.34 6.46
C GLN A 126 9.69 -6.06 5.47
N PHE A 127 8.52 -5.77 5.99
CA PHE A 127 7.38 -5.34 5.21
C PHE A 127 6.75 -4.12 5.86
N GLY A 128 6.57 -3.05 5.10
CA GLY A 128 6.04 -1.79 5.60
C GLY A 128 5.10 -1.13 4.61
N LEU A 129 3.97 -0.64 5.10
CA LEU A 129 2.94 0.04 4.32
C LEU A 129 2.52 1.34 5.02
N ASP A 130 2.50 2.43 4.28
CA ASP A 130 1.72 3.61 4.66
C ASP A 130 0.30 3.43 4.12
N VAL A 131 -0.70 3.55 4.98
CA VAL A 131 -2.10 3.37 4.61
C VAL A 131 -2.90 4.58 5.06
N ALA A 132 -3.76 5.09 4.18
CA ALA A 132 -4.74 6.10 4.49
C ALA A 132 -6.12 5.66 4.00
N VAL A 133 -7.16 5.97 4.79
CA VAL A 133 -8.55 5.71 4.43
C VAL A 133 -9.33 6.99 4.63
N THR A 134 -10.03 7.40 3.57
CA THR A 134 -10.85 8.60 3.55
C THR A 134 -12.25 8.25 3.08
N ASP A 135 -13.27 8.78 3.73
CA ASP A 135 -14.64 8.56 3.31
C ASP A 135 -15.09 9.55 2.22
N ALA A 136 -16.28 9.31 1.67
CA ALA A 136 -16.85 10.14 0.62
C ALA A 136 -17.05 11.61 1.03
N SER A 137 -17.12 11.92 2.32
CA SER A 137 -17.18 13.30 2.80
C SER A 137 -15.82 13.99 2.78
N GLY A 138 -14.73 13.27 2.55
CA GLY A 138 -13.35 13.77 2.66
C GLY A 138 -12.75 13.61 4.06
N THR A 139 -13.47 12.99 4.99
CA THR A 139 -12.98 12.75 6.35
C THR A 139 -12.01 11.58 6.37
N THR A 140 -10.81 11.78 6.90
CA THR A 140 -9.83 10.72 7.08
C THR A 140 -10.18 9.87 8.30
N TRP A 141 -10.41 8.56 8.09
CA TRP A 141 -10.68 7.59 9.14
C TRP A 141 -9.41 7.00 9.73
N LEU A 142 -8.42 6.80 8.88
CA LEU A 142 -7.17 6.15 9.22
C LEU A 142 -6.03 6.75 8.40
N LYS A 143 -4.91 7.03 9.05
CA LYS A 143 -3.64 7.37 8.39
C LYS A 143 -2.51 6.87 9.28
N LYS A 144 -1.89 5.76 8.88
CA LYS A 144 -0.94 5.04 9.74
C LYS A 144 0.06 4.24 8.92
N THR A 145 1.29 4.13 9.44
CA THR A 145 2.31 3.21 8.93
C THR A 145 2.19 1.88 9.66
N TYR A 146 2.11 0.79 8.89
CA TYR A 146 2.12 -0.58 9.40
C TYR A 146 3.42 -1.25 9.00
N SER A 147 4.01 -2.02 9.89
CA SER A 147 5.22 -2.78 9.59
C SER A 147 5.20 -4.16 10.25
N GLY A 148 5.85 -5.10 9.59
CA GLY A 148 6.02 -6.46 10.06
C GLY A 148 7.40 -6.98 9.73
N THR A 149 7.89 -7.91 10.55
CA THR A 149 9.16 -8.59 10.34
C THR A 149 8.91 -10.08 10.26
N ALA A 150 9.34 -10.71 9.16
CA ALA A 150 9.24 -12.14 8.99
C ALA A 150 10.17 -12.87 9.96
N SER A 151 9.66 -13.95 10.56
CA SER A 151 10.49 -14.82 11.37
C SER A 151 11.28 -15.79 10.47
N LYS A 152 12.37 -16.36 11.00
CA LYS A 152 13.13 -17.39 10.28
C LYS A 152 12.30 -18.65 9.93
N TYR A 153 11.15 -18.83 10.55
CA TYR A 153 10.24 -19.95 10.30
C TYR A 153 9.17 -19.62 9.26
N ALA A 154 9.02 -18.34 8.91
CA ALA A 154 8.01 -17.89 7.97
C ALA A 154 8.17 -18.49 6.56
N TYR A 155 9.41 -18.86 6.21
CA TYR A 155 9.78 -19.44 4.91
C TYR A 155 10.09 -20.94 4.97
N THR A 156 9.72 -21.65 6.05
CA THR A 156 9.78 -23.10 6.09
C THR A 156 8.63 -23.72 5.30
N ASP A 157 8.87 -24.87 4.66
CA ASP A 157 7.95 -25.47 3.66
C ASP A 157 6.51 -25.70 4.16
N GLU A 158 6.32 -25.93 5.45
CA GLU A 158 4.99 -26.17 6.04
C GLU A 158 4.20 -24.85 6.23
N HIS A 159 4.82 -23.83 6.85
CA HIS A 159 4.16 -22.56 7.14
C HIS A 159 4.00 -21.67 5.91
N PHE A 160 4.94 -21.76 4.99
CA PHE A 160 4.98 -20.94 3.78
C PHE A 160 3.88 -21.28 2.77
N ARG A 161 3.23 -22.43 2.88
CA ARG A 161 2.12 -22.85 2.02
C ARG A 161 0.76 -22.39 2.55
N GLU A 162 0.63 -22.14 3.82
CA GLU A 162 -0.65 -21.93 4.49
C GLU A 162 -0.98 -20.46 4.68
N GLU A 163 0.00 -19.60 5.00
CA GLU A 163 -0.23 -18.20 5.36
C GLU A 163 0.86 -17.29 4.81
N ASP A 164 0.49 -16.06 4.42
CA ASP A 164 1.45 -15.03 4.03
C ASP A 164 2.31 -14.65 5.26
N PRO A 165 3.66 -14.57 5.13
CA PRO A 165 4.55 -14.17 6.23
C PRO A 165 4.18 -12.86 6.92
N PHE A 166 3.48 -11.99 6.22
CA PHE A 166 3.04 -10.68 6.69
C PHE A 166 1.52 -10.57 6.87
N GLN A 167 0.80 -11.69 6.95
CA GLN A 167 -0.66 -11.69 7.16
C GLN A 167 -1.07 -10.87 8.39
N SER A 168 -0.24 -10.81 9.41
CA SER A 168 -0.46 -10.00 10.60
C SER A 168 -0.58 -8.50 10.31
N VAL A 169 0.14 -7.98 9.31
CA VAL A 169 0.04 -6.57 8.88
C VAL A 169 -1.34 -6.31 8.29
N TYR A 170 -1.80 -7.17 7.39
CA TYR A 170 -3.14 -7.06 6.79
C TYR A 170 -4.24 -7.18 7.84
N ASN A 171 -4.08 -8.09 8.81
CA ASN A 171 -5.02 -8.25 9.92
C ASN A 171 -5.10 -6.98 10.77
N SER A 172 -3.96 -6.33 11.04
CA SER A 172 -3.92 -5.08 11.81
C SER A 172 -4.62 -3.94 11.09
N ILE A 173 -4.39 -3.81 9.77
CA ILE A 173 -5.10 -2.82 8.95
C ILE A 173 -6.62 -3.08 9.01
N ALA A 174 -7.05 -4.34 8.85
CA ALA A 174 -8.46 -4.70 8.90
C ALA A 174 -9.11 -4.42 10.25
N ASN A 175 -8.41 -4.69 11.36
CA ASN A 175 -8.91 -4.44 12.71
C ASN A 175 -8.98 -2.94 13.03
N ASP A 176 -7.98 -2.16 12.62
CA ASP A 176 -7.97 -0.71 12.81
C ASP A 176 -9.09 -0.05 12.00
N LEU A 177 -9.30 -0.49 10.75
CA LEU A 177 -10.38 0.02 9.93
C LEU A 177 -11.76 -0.31 10.51
N LEU A 178 -11.92 -1.52 11.07
CA LEU A 178 -13.14 -1.90 11.79
C LEU A 178 -13.34 -1.01 13.02
N THR A 179 -12.29 -0.78 13.78
CA THR A 179 -12.32 0.10 14.96
C THR A 179 -12.71 1.53 14.58
N ALA A 180 -12.17 2.04 13.46
CA ALA A 180 -12.54 3.35 12.94
C ALA A 180 -14.03 3.40 12.53
N ARG A 181 -14.54 2.39 11.80
CA ARG A 181 -15.96 2.30 11.44
C ARG A 181 -16.87 2.32 12.66
N ASP A 182 -16.47 1.63 13.71
CA ASP A 182 -17.29 1.48 14.92
C ASP A 182 -17.42 2.77 15.75
N GLN A 183 -16.67 3.83 15.40
CA GLN A 183 -16.87 5.17 15.94
C GLN A 183 -18.11 5.85 15.34
N PHE A 184 -18.65 5.36 14.23
CA PHE A 184 -19.77 5.96 13.53
C PHE A 184 -21.08 5.23 13.84
N SER A 185 -22.17 6.00 14.00
CA SER A 185 -23.52 5.43 14.04
C SER A 185 -23.95 4.94 12.67
N GLY A 186 -24.96 4.07 12.60
CA GLY A 186 -25.55 3.62 11.32
C GLY A 186 -26.03 4.81 10.47
N GLU A 187 -26.67 5.81 11.07
CA GLU A 187 -27.13 7.03 10.38
C GLU A 187 -25.96 7.85 9.78
N ALA A 188 -24.82 7.90 10.49
CA ALA A 188 -23.63 8.57 9.97
C ALA A 188 -23.05 7.84 8.75
N LEU A 189 -23.03 6.51 8.79
CA LEU A 189 -22.59 5.66 7.66
C LEU A 189 -23.54 5.77 6.47
N GLU A 190 -24.86 5.80 6.69
CA GLU A 190 -25.85 6.05 5.63
C GLU A 190 -25.65 7.42 4.98
N ARG A 191 -25.30 8.42 5.76
CA ARG A 191 -25.01 9.77 5.26
C ARG A 191 -23.76 9.75 4.35
N ILE A 192 -22.72 9.03 4.74
CA ILE A 192 -21.51 8.87 3.92
C ILE A 192 -21.84 8.19 2.58
N ARG A 193 -22.66 7.12 2.59
CA ARG A 193 -23.13 6.46 1.38
C ARG A 193 -23.95 7.39 0.47
N THR A 194 -24.81 8.22 1.07
CA THR A 194 -25.56 9.22 0.33
C THR A 194 -24.66 10.27 -0.32
N ILE A 195 -23.62 10.72 0.39
CA ILE A 195 -22.62 11.65 -0.16
C ILE A 195 -21.88 10.99 -1.32
N ALA A 196 -21.46 9.71 -1.17
CA ALA A 196 -20.81 8.96 -2.23
C ALA A 196 -21.71 8.86 -3.49
N GLU A 197 -22.99 8.53 -3.32
CA GLU A 197 -23.93 8.46 -4.42
C GLU A 197 -24.11 9.81 -5.13
N LEU A 198 -24.24 10.88 -4.38
CA LEU A 198 -24.45 12.23 -4.92
C LEU A 198 -23.16 12.80 -5.57
N ARG A 199 -21.98 12.48 -5.06
CA ARG A 199 -20.72 12.83 -5.73
C ARG A 199 -20.61 12.10 -7.06
N PHE A 200 -20.87 10.79 -7.07
CA PHE A 200 -20.93 10.02 -8.30
C PHE A 200 -21.96 10.60 -9.29
N ALA A 201 -23.13 11.03 -8.80
CA ALA A 201 -24.15 11.66 -9.64
C ALA A 201 -23.68 13.01 -10.22
N GLN A 202 -22.93 13.80 -9.45
CA GLN A 202 -22.33 15.06 -9.92
C GLN A 202 -21.28 14.85 -11.00
N ASP A 203 -20.51 13.75 -10.96
CA ASP A 203 -19.54 13.42 -12.01
C ASP A 203 -20.19 13.24 -13.37
N PHE A 204 -21.40 12.67 -13.40
CA PHE A 204 -22.15 12.43 -14.63
C PHE A 204 -23.10 13.57 -15.04
N SER A 205 -23.64 14.30 -14.09
CA SER A 205 -24.61 15.36 -14.32
C SER A 205 -24.48 16.49 -13.30
N PRO A 206 -23.42 17.31 -13.41
CA PRO A 206 -23.16 18.39 -12.46
C PRO A 206 -24.34 19.34 -12.28
N ASP A 207 -24.99 19.74 -13.39
CA ASP A 207 -26.12 20.69 -13.36
C ASP A 207 -27.35 20.11 -12.69
N ALA A 208 -27.68 18.83 -12.94
CA ALA A 208 -28.84 18.18 -12.35
C ALA A 208 -28.69 17.96 -10.85
N PHE A 209 -27.45 17.75 -10.39
CA PHE A 209 -27.16 17.49 -8.97
C PHE A 209 -26.49 18.67 -8.27
N ALA A 210 -26.46 19.85 -8.90
CA ALA A 210 -25.98 21.08 -8.29
C ALA A 210 -26.78 21.39 -7.00
N GLY A 211 -26.05 21.76 -5.93
CA GLY A 211 -26.65 22.18 -4.67
C GLY A 211 -27.22 21.07 -3.79
N TYR A 212 -27.04 19.78 -4.14
CA TYR A 212 -27.31 18.67 -3.20
C TYR A 212 -26.18 18.51 -2.18
N LEU A 213 -24.95 18.79 -2.58
CA LEU A 213 -23.78 18.80 -1.74
C LEU A 213 -23.21 20.21 -1.62
N VAL A 214 -22.61 20.49 -0.48
CA VAL A 214 -21.76 21.68 -0.25
C VAL A 214 -20.36 21.18 0.04
N GLN A 215 -19.39 21.81 -0.62
CA GLN A 215 -17.97 21.55 -0.38
C GLN A 215 -17.38 22.76 0.38
N ASP A 216 -16.78 22.51 1.52
CA ASP A 216 -16.10 23.57 2.29
C ASP A 216 -14.64 23.77 1.84
N PRO A 217 -13.95 24.86 2.25
CA PRO A 217 -12.59 25.16 1.83
C PRO A 217 -11.53 24.08 2.04
N PRO A 218 -11.61 23.18 3.06
CA PRO A 218 -10.72 22.02 3.12
C PRO A 218 -11.04 20.94 2.09
N GLY A 219 -12.19 21.03 1.41
CA GLY A 219 -12.61 20.05 0.41
C GLY A 219 -13.54 18.98 0.96
N HIS A 220 -14.11 19.16 2.16
CA HIS A 220 -15.06 18.21 2.71
C HIS A 220 -16.46 18.45 2.14
N TYR A 221 -17.15 17.34 1.86
CA TYR A 221 -18.52 17.35 1.35
C TYR A 221 -19.52 17.15 2.47
N SER A 222 -20.57 17.95 2.48
CA SER A 222 -21.72 17.79 3.36
C SER A 222 -23.03 17.79 2.57
N LEU A 223 -24.06 17.12 3.11
CA LEU A 223 -25.40 17.12 2.53
C LEU A 223 -26.06 18.47 2.79
N ASN A 224 -26.49 19.13 1.71
CA ASN A 224 -27.32 20.32 1.77
C ASN A 224 -28.81 19.95 1.70
N ARG A 225 -29.16 19.04 0.80
CA ARG A 225 -30.53 18.51 0.64
C ARG A 225 -30.50 17.09 0.11
N LEU A 226 -31.56 16.34 0.36
CA LEU A 226 -31.74 15.01 -0.21
C LEU A 226 -32.50 15.13 -1.54
N PRO A 227 -32.23 14.24 -2.53
CA PRO A 227 -33.08 14.06 -3.69
C PRO A 227 -34.50 13.65 -3.28
N ALA A 228 -35.48 13.93 -4.13
CA ALA A 228 -36.84 13.45 -3.91
C ALA A 228 -36.90 11.93 -3.96
N ASP A 229 -37.81 11.34 -3.21
CA ASP A 229 -38.07 9.91 -3.30
C ASP A 229 -38.48 9.56 -4.73
N GLY A 230 -37.80 8.56 -5.32
CA GLY A 230 -38.07 8.14 -6.69
C GLY A 230 -37.57 9.10 -7.78
N ASP A 231 -36.63 9.99 -7.47
CA ASP A 231 -36.03 10.89 -8.46
C ASP A 231 -35.55 10.11 -9.70
N PRO A 232 -36.11 10.38 -10.91
CA PRO A 232 -35.78 9.61 -12.11
C PRO A 232 -34.32 9.79 -12.55
N MET A 233 -33.71 10.97 -12.30
CA MET A 233 -32.32 11.22 -12.64
C MET A 233 -31.39 10.42 -11.76
N LEU A 234 -31.67 10.38 -10.46
CA LEU A 234 -30.90 9.56 -9.52
C LEU A 234 -31.09 8.06 -9.84
N GLY A 235 -32.28 7.64 -10.27
CA GLY A 235 -32.53 6.27 -10.72
C GLY A 235 -31.63 5.88 -11.91
N ARG A 236 -31.42 6.78 -12.87
CA ARG A 236 -30.50 6.55 -14.00
C ARG A 236 -29.04 6.48 -13.53
N VAL A 237 -28.63 7.40 -12.68
CA VAL A 237 -27.28 7.38 -12.09
C VAL A 237 -27.00 6.06 -11.37
N ARG A 238 -27.96 5.54 -10.62
CA ARG A 238 -27.84 4.23 -9.95
C ARG A 238 -27.65 3.09 -10.96
N THR A 239 -28.34 3.14 -12.11
CA THR A 239 -28.12 2.17 -13.18
C THR A 239 -26.70 2.23 -13.74
N ILE A 240 -26.19 3.43 -13.94
CA ILE A 240 -24.80 3.64 -14.41
C ILE A 240 -23.80 3.15 -13.36
N ARG A 241 -24.01 3.49 -12.08
CA ARG A 241 -23.17 3.02 -10.98
C ARG A 241 -23.13 1.50 -10.88
N ALA A 242 -24.27 0.83 -11.13
CA ALA A 242 -24.30 -0.63 -11.17
C ALA A 242 -23.50 -1.20 -12.35
N ARG A 243 -23.57 -0.59 -13.53
CA ARG A 243 -22.75 -0.97 -14.70
C ARG A 243 -21.25 -0.75 -14.43
N ASP A 244 -20.89 0.36 -13.79
CA ASP A 244 -19.52 0.66 -13.37
C ASP A 244 -18.98 -0.38 -12.39
N ALA A 245 -19.80 -0.81 -11.43
CA ALA A 245 -19.43 -1.88 -10.49
C ALA A 245 -19.16 -3.23 -11.21
N MET A 246 -19.93 -3.57 -12.24
CA MET A 246 -19.73 -4.81 -13.03
C MET A 246 -18.37 -4.81 -13.75
N LEU A 247 -17.93 -3.66 -14.27
CA LEU A 247 -16.60 -3.56 -14.86
C LEU A 247 -15.51 -3.77 -13.81
N LEU A 248 -15.65 -3.17 -12.63
CA LEU A 248 -14.69 -3.35 -11.55
C LEU A 248 -14.59 -4.80 -11.09
N ASP A 249 -15.70 -5.54 -11.04
CA ASP A 249 -15.67 -6.98 -10.74
C ASP A 249 -14.86 -7.75 -11.80
N THR A 250 -14.92 -7.30 -13.05
CA THR A 250 -14.13 -7.90 -14.13
C THR A 250 -12.63 -7.56 -14.00
N LEU A 251 -12.29 -6.28 -13.77
CA LEU A 251 -10.91 -5.86 -13.51
C LEU A 251 -10.32 -6.56 -12.30
N ASP A 252 -11.11 -6.70 -11.24
CA ASP A 252 -10.74 -7.41 -10.03
C ASP A 252 -10.35 -8.88 -10.30
N SER A 253 -11.09 -9.53 -11.22
CA SER A 253 -10.77 -10.88 -11.67
C SER A 253 -9.45 -10.96 -12.42
N HIS A 254 -9.08 -9.94 -13.19
CA HIS A 254 -7.78 -9.85 -13.86
C HIS A 254 -6.64 -9.67 -12.85
N TYR A 255 -6.79 -8.77 -11.86
CA TYR A 255 -5.81 -8.64 -10.77
C TYR A 255 -5.66 -9.94 -9.97
N ALA A 256 -6.77 -10.62 -9.70
CA ALA A 256 -6.75 -11.91 -9.02
C ALA A 256 -5.99 -12.99 -9.82
N ALA A 257 -6.15 -13.02 -11.14
CA ALA A 257 -5.44 -13.94 -12.02
C ALA A 257 -3.94 -13.64 -12.03
N PHE A 258 -3.57 -12.37 -12.25
CA PHE A 258 -2.19 -11.90 -12.20
C PHE A 258 -1.49 -12.25 -10.87
N CYS A 259 -2.11 -11.95 -9.74
CA CYS A 259 -1.51 -12.22 -8.44
C CYS A 259 -1.34 -13.72 -8.15
N ARG A 260 -2.24 -14.57 -8.66
CA ARG A 260 -2.08 -16.04 -8.58
C ARG A 260 -0.93 -16.53 -9.44
N GLU A 261 -0.76 -15.99 -10.64
CA GLU A 261 0.32 -16.36 -11.55
C GLU A 261 1.68 -15.88 -11.04
N MET A 262 1.73 -14.69 -10.45
CA MET A 262 2.91 -14.12 -9.82
C MET A 262 3.35 -14.88 -8.57
N GLU A 263 2.42 -15.43 -7.80
CA GLU A 263 2.64 -15.98 -6.46
C GLU A 263 3.82 -16.94 -6.34
N PRO A 264 4.04 -17.95 -7.24
CA PRO A 264 5.17 -18.87 -7.11
C PRO A 264 6.52 -18.16 -7.21
N SER A 265 6.70 -17.31 -8.22
CA SER A 265 7.96 -16.56 -8.44
C SER A 265 8.21 -15.55 -7.34
N TYR A 266 7.17 -14.87 -6.89
CA TYR A 266 7.24 -13.90 -5.80
C TYR A 266 7.59 -14.56 -4.47
N ARG A 267 7.06 -15.73 -4.20
CA ARG A 267 7.35 -16.51 -3.00
C ARG A 267 8.82 -16.92 -2.95
N GLU A 268 9.36 -17.47 -4.04
CA GLU A 268 10.77 -17.82 -4.12
C GLU A 268 11.67 -16.59 -4.04
N TRP A 269 11.29 -15.48 -4.67
CA TRP A 269 12.03 -14.23 -4.54
C TRP A 269 12.10 -13.76 -3.07
N ARG A 270 10.98 -13.74 -2.35
CA ARG A 270 10.96 -13.34 -0.93
C ARG A 270 11.84 -14.23 -0.07
N LYS A 271 11.78 -15.55 -0.27
CA LYS A 271 12.59 -16.52 0.45
C LYS A 271 14.09 -16.28 0.25
N ASN A 272 14.51 -16.15 -1.02
CA ASN A 272 15.91 -15.92 -1.36
C ASN A 272 16.42 -14.59 -0.78
N ASN A 273 15.62 -13.55 -0.90
CA ASN A 273 15.97 -12.23 -0.39
C ASN A 273 16.08 -12.22 1.16
N PHE A 274 15.17 -12.91 1.84
CA PHE A 274 15.23 -13.11 3.29
C PHE A 274 16.51 -13.82 3.72
N GLU A 275 16.89 -14.91 3.04
CA GLU A 275 18.13 -15.66 3.34
C GLU A 275 19.38 -14.81 3.13
N GLU A 276 19.39 -13.97 2.08
CA GLU A 276 20.47 -13.04 1.80
C GLU A 276 20.60 -11.96 2.88
N THR A 277 19.49 -11.36 3.26
CA THR A 277 19.44 -10.35 4.34
C THR A 277 19.95 -10.92 5.66
N LEU A 278 19.54 -12.15 6.01
CA LEU A 278 20.05 -12.82 7.21
C LEU A 278 21.55 -13.12 7.13
N ALA A 279 22.07 -13.48 5.95
CA ALA A 279 23.48 -13.74 5.75
C ALA A 279 24.30 -12.44 5.95
N LEU A 280 23.85 -11.34 5.37
CA LEU A 280 24.48 -10.01 5.53
C LEU A 280 24.46 -9.56 7.00
N GLN A 281 23.35 -9.70 7.69
CA GLN A 281 23.25 -9.37 9.13
C GLN A 281 24.21 -10.19 10.00
N LYS A 282 24.39 -11.48 9.71
CA LYS A 282 25.35 -12.34 10.41
C LYS A 282 26.78 -11.84 10.20
N LEU A 283 27.11 -11.41 8.98
CA LEU A 283 28.42 -10.85 8.67
C LEU A 283 28.67 -9.55 9.41
N ASP A 284 27.72 -8.63 9.39
CA ASP A 284 27.81 -7.35 10.10
C ASP A 284 27.98 -7.55 11.62
N ARG A 285 27.19 -8.44 12.21
CA ARG A 285 27.33 -8.77 13.64
C ARG A 285 28.69 -9.37 13.93
N SER A 286 29.21 -10.27 13.07
CA SER A 286 30.51 -10.87 13.24
C SER A 286 31.63 -9.84 13.09
N ALA A 287 31.51 -8.91 12.13
CA ALA A 287 32.47 -7.82 11.92
C ALA A 287 32.48 -6.85 13.12
N ARG A 288 31.31 -6.43 13.62
CA ARG A 288 31.21 -5.58 14.83
C ARG A 288 31.77 -6.27 16.07
N ASN A 289 31.45 -7.55 16.27
CA ASN A 289 32.00 -8.31 17.40
C ASN A 289 33.54 -8.42 17.31
N ARG A 290 34.10 -8.61 16.12
CA ARG A 290 35.56 -8.61 15.91
C ARG A 290 36.18 -7.23 16.17
N MET A 291 35.53 -6.13 15.75
CA MET A 291 35.99 -4.79 16.06
C MET A 291 35.99 -4.49 17.56
N VAL A 292 34.91 -4.93 18.27
CA VAL A 292 34.81 -4.76 19.72
C VAL A 292 35.88 -5.61 20.43
N MET A 293 36.07 -6.87 20.03
CA MET A 293 37.12 -7.73 20.59
C MET A 293 38.52 -7.29 20.17
N GLY A 294 38.70 -6.84 18.92
CA GLY A 294 39.98 -6.30 18.44
C GLY A 294 40.34 -4.97 19.12
N GLY A 295 39.38 -4.09 19.36
CA GLY A 295 39.57 -2.85 20.13
C GLY A 295 39.92 -3.12 21.60
N ALA A 296 39.28 -4.10 22.23
CA ALA A 296 39.59 -4.52 23.59
C ALA A 296 41.00 -5.15 23.68
N ALA A 297 41.41 -5.93 22.66
CA ALA A 297 42.74 -6.53 22.61
C ALA A 297 43.84 -5.49 22.34
N THR A 298 43.56 -4.45 21.55
CA THR A 298 44.56 -3.34 21.35
C THR A 298 44.71 -2.49 22.60
N VAL A 299 43.65 -2.23 23.36
CA VAL A 299 43.74 -1.50 24.62
C VAL A 299 44.48 -2.32 25.69
N ALA A 300 44.29 -3.65 25.75
CA ALA A 300 45.01 -4.54 26.63
C ALA A 300 46.49 -4.74 26.20
N GLY A 301 46.76 -4.75 24.88
CA GLY A 301 48.10 -4.94 24.32
C GLY A 301 49.02 -3.73 24.48
N VAL A 302 48.49 -2.50 24.50
CA VAL A 302 49.26 -1.27 24.74
C VAL A 302 49.65 -1.11 26.23
N ALA A 303 48.89 -1.71 27.16
CA ALA A 303 49.18 -1.70 28.59
C ALA A 303 50.21 -2.77 29.04
N GLY A 304 50.55 -3.74 28.18
CA GLY A 304 51.31 -4.96 28.55
C GLY A 304 52.49 -5.31 27.67
N GLY A 305 53.32 -4.38 27.20
CA GLY A 305 54.64 -4.81 26.76
C GLY A 305 55.03 -4.55 25.31
N LEU A 306 55.82 -3.55 25.14
CA LEU A 306 56.86 -3.41 24.11
C LEU A 306 57.89 -4.54 24.27
N ASN A 307 57.65 -5.75 23.86
CA ASN A 307 58.69 -6.69 23.45
C ASN A 307 58.17 -8.12 23.23
N SER A 308 57.74 -8.45 22.03
CA SER A 308 57.98 -9.78 21.45
C SER A 308 57.37 -9.84 20.04
N GLY A 309 58.18 -10.02 19.04
CA GLY A 309 57.78 -10.37 17.69
C GLY A 309 57.11 -11.75 17.73
N SER A 310 55.80 -11.82 17.66
CA SER A 310 55.08 -13.07 17.51
C SER A 310 54.25 -13.07 16.25
N THR A 311 54.43 -14.12 15.47
CA THR A 311 53.76 -14.52 14.24
C THR A 311 52.22 -14.70 14.36
N ALA A 312 51.63 -14.42 15.49
CA ALA A 312 50.20 -14.54 15.74
C ALA A 312 49.34 -13.49 15.00
N GLY A 313 49.91 -12.34 14.64
CA GLY A 313 49.21 -11.28 13.90
C GLY A 313 48.94 -11.62 12.41
N GLN A 314 49.74 -12.51 11.81
CA GLN A 314 49.60 -12.88 10.41
C GLN A 314 48.59 -14.00 10.19
N VAL A 315 48.32 -14.84 11.18
CA VAL A 315 47.37 -15.93 11.07
C VAL A 315 45.93 -15.43 11.18
N VAL A 316 45.68 -14.35 11.93
CA VAL A 316 44.33 -13.76 12.08
C VAL A 316 43.90 -13.05 10.79
N SER A 317 44.82 -12.44 10.03
CA SER A 317 44.48 -11.79 8.76
C SER A 317 44.22 -12.77 7.62
N ALA A 318 44.84 -13.97 7.60
CA ALA A 318 44.61 -14.99 6.59
C ALA A 318 43.25 -15.71 6.78
N ALA A 319 42.85 -15.98 8.03
CA ALA A 319 41.53 -16.62 8.32
C ALA A 319 40.36 -15.67 8.02
N THR A 320 40.57 -14.35 8.11
CA THR A 320 39.57 -13.34 7.75
C THR A 320 39.36 -13.24 6.24
N ALA A 321 40.44 -13.40 5.45
CA ALA A 321 40.36 -13.33 3.99
C ALA A 321 39.62 -14.54 3.39
N VAL A 322 39.87 -15.76 3.89
CA VAL A 322 39.24 -16.99 3.37
C VAL A 322 37.75 -17.06 3.73
N GLY A 323 37.35 -16.64 4.94
CA GLY A 323 35.94 -16.56 5.35
C GLY A 323 35.17 -15.48 4.58
N GLY A 324 35.80 -14.36 4.25
CA GLY A 324 35.21 -13.27 3.48
C GLY A 324 34.91 -13.64 2.03
N VAL A 325 35.83 -14.39 1.37
CA VAL A 325 35.68 -14.80 -0.03
C VAL A 325 34.57 -15.83 -0.22
N ALA A 326 34.42 -16.80 0.71
CA ALA A 326 33.37 -17.82 0.61
C ALA A 326 31.97 -17.22 0.80
N VAL A 327 31.82 -16.21 1.66
CA VAL A 327 30.54 -15.51 1.88
C VAL A 327 30.24 -14.58 0.70
N PHE A 328 31.26 -13.94 0.13
CA PHE A 328 31.08 -13.11 -1.07
C PHE A 328 30.62 -13.94 -2.26
N ALA A 329 31.20 -15.14 -2.47
CA ALA A 329 30.80 -16.07 -3.53
C ALA A 329 29.37 -16.58 -3.36
N SER A 330 28.95 -16.91 -2.13
CA SER A 330 27.55 -17.34 -1.86
C SER A 330 26.56 -16.18 -1.98
N GLY A 331 26.95 -14.96 -1.66
CA GLY A 331 26.12 -13.76 -1.85
C GLY A 331 25.89 -13.46 -3.33
N VAL A 332 26.92 -13.56 -4.17
CA VAL A 332 26.82 -13.37 -5.63
C VAL A 332 25.91 -14.41 -6.28
N GLU A 333 25.98 -15.67 -5.86
CA GLU A 333 25.13 -16.74 -6.38
C GLU A 333 23.65 -16.52 -6.01
N LYS A 334 23.36 -16.15 -4.76
CA LYS A 334 21.99 -15.86 -4.28
C LYS A 334 21.42 -14.58 -4.89
N TYR A 335 22.24 -13.55 -5.07
CA TYR A 335 21.84 -12.35 -5.79
C TYR A 335 21.44 -12.67 -7.24
N GLY A 336 22.17 -13.58 -7.90
CA GLY A 336 21.81 -14.10 -9.22
C GLY A 336 20.45 -14.82 -9.23
N GLN A 337 20.13 -15.62 -8.20
CA GLN A 337 18.85 -16.30 -8.07
C GLN A 337 17.70 -15.31 -7.81
N SER A 338 17.85 -14.35 -6.92
CA SER A 338 16.87 -13.30 -6.67
C SER A 338 16.56 -12.50 -7.95
N ARG A 339 17.58 -12.25 -8.77
CA ARG A 339 17.43 -11.54 -10.04
C ARG A 339 16.65 -12.36 -11.09
N ILE A 340 16.85 -13.67 -11.17
CA ILE A 340 16.08 -14.55 -12.08
C ILE A 340 14.58 -14.47 -11.74
N HIS A 341 14.23 -14.52 -10.47
CA HIS A 341 12.83 -14.40 -10.04
C HIS A 341 12.28 -12.99 -10.27
N ALA A 342 13.08 -11.95 -10.07
CA ALA A 342 12.69 -10.57 -10.39
C ALA A 342 12.45 -10.38 -11.89
N ASP A 343 13.27 -10.98 -12.76
CA ASP A 343 13.07 -10.94 -14.21
C ASP A 343 11.78 -11.67 -14.63
N ALA A 344 11.43 -12.80 -14.00
CA ALA A 344 10.15 -13.47 -14.22
C ALA A 344 8.95 -12.62 -13.79
N LEU A 345 9.07 -11.91 -12.65
CA LEU A 345 8.03 -10.99 -12.18
C LEU A 345 7.87 -9.78 -13.11
N ARG A 346 8.96 -9.30 -13.71
CA ARG A 346 8.92 -8.25 -14.73
C ARG A 346 8.15 -8.72 -15.96
N GLU A 347 8.46 -9.88 -16.50
CA GLU A 347 7.78 -10.42 -17.69
C GLU A 347 6.27 -10.58 -17.45
N LEU A 348 5.88 -11.06 -16.28
CA LEU A 348 4.46 -11.12 -15.88
C LEU A 348 3.82 -9.72 -15.73
N GLY A 349 4.56 -8.77 -15.16
CA GLY A 349 4.11 -7.38 -15.02
C GLY A 349 3.91 -6.70 -16.36
N ASP A 350 4.89 -6.83 -17.26
CA ASP A 350 4.81 -6.29 -18.63
C ASP A 350 3.64 -6.92 -19.41
N SER A 351 3.36 -8.21 -19.18
CA SER A 351 2.20 -8.90 -19.74
C SER A 351 0.88 -8.32 -19.24
N LEU A 352 0.78 -7.98 -17.95
CA LEU A 352 -0.41 -7.34 -17.40
C LEU A 352 -0.59 -5.91 -17.92
N ASP A 353 0.50 -5.14 -18.04
CA ASP A 353 0.44 -3.76 -18.53
C ASP A 353 0.15 -3.71 -20.05
N ALA A 354 0.63 -4.71 -20.80
CA ALA A 354 0.44 -4.76 -22.25
C ALA A 354 -0.95 -5.24 -22.68
N ALA A 355 -1.58 -6.12 -21.92
CA ALA A 355 -2.87 -6.69 -22.30
C ALA A 355 -3.65 -7.27 -21.11
N VAL A 356 -4.36 -6.42 -20.38
CA VAL A 356 -5.63 -6.92 -19.87
C VAL A 356 -6.43 -7.36 -21.11
N ALA A 357 -6.86 -8.62 -21.18
CA ALA A 357 -7.58 -9.13 -22.35
C ALA A 357 -8.65 -8.10 -22.76
N PRO A 358 -8.76 -7.75 -24.05
CA PRO A 358 -9.74 -6.77 -24.50
C PRO A 358 -11.13 -7.18 -24.00
N MET A 359 -11.77 -6.29 -23.28
CA MET A 359 -13.10 -6.55 -22.72
C MET A 359 -14.14 -6.13 -23.74
N VAL A 360 -14.98 -7.09 -24.11
CA VAL A 360 -16.14 -6.82 -24.98
C VAL A 360 -17.32 -6.53 -24.08
N VAL A 361 -17.79 -5.29 -24.14
CA VAL A 361 -18.95 -4.83 -23.35
C VAL A 361 -20.10 -4.55 -24.30
N ASP A 362 -21.25 -5.15 -24.04
CA ASP A 362 -22.49 -4.82 -24.75
C ASP A 362 -23.30 -3.83 -23.89
N VAL A 363 -23.40 -2.60 -24.38
CA VAL A 363 -24.15 -1.55 -23.71
C VAL A 363 -25.12 -0.94 -24.69
N GLU A 364 -26.42 -1.07 -24.40
CA GLU A 364 -27.51 -0.53 -25.22
C GLU A 364 -27.50 -0.95 -26.69
N GLY A 365 -27.15 -2.20 -26.95
CA GLY A 365 -27.08 -2.75 -28.30
C GLY A 365 -25.83 -2.31 -29.07
N ARG A 366 -24.86 -1.70 -28.42
CA ARG A 366 -23.55 -1.42 -28.96
C ARG A 366 -22.53 -2.34 -28.32
N THR A 367 -21.83 -3.08 -29.14
CA THR A 367 -20.70 -3.90 -28.71
C THR A 367 -19.44 -3.03 -28.81
N VAL A 368 -18.83 -2.71 -27.67
CA VAL A 368 -17.59 -1.92 -27.58
C VAL A 368 -16.49 -2.81 -27.05
N THR A 369 -15.31 -2.74 -27.65
CA THR A 369 -14.12 -3.44 -27.17
C THR A 369 -13.23 -2.44 -26.47
N LEU A 370 -13.05 -2.62 -25.16
CA LEU A 370 -12.08 -1.87 -24.35
C LEU A 370 -10.74 -2.59 -24.42
N ALA A 371 -9.67 -1.87 -24.70
CA ALA A 371 -8.33 -2.45 -24.86
C ALA A 371 -7.27 -1.61 -24.14
N GLY A 372 -6.12 -2.22 -23.84
CA GLY A 372 -5.03 -1.58 -23.14
C GLY A 372 -4.92 -2.03 -21.68
N SER A 373 -4.26 -1.24 -20.84
CA SER A 373 -4.14 -1.54 -19.40
C SER A 373 -5.50 -1.47 -18.68
N ALA A 374 -5.56 -2.01 -17.46
CA ALA A 374 -6.77 -1.95 -16.64
C ALA A 374 -7.25 -0.50 -16.43
N GLU A 375 -6.29 0.41 -16.21
CA GLU A 375 -6.54 1.84 -16.05
C GLU A 375 -7.11 2.45 -17.33
N THR A 376 -6.51 2.16 -18.49
CA THR A 376 -6.99 2.63 -19.78
C THR A 376 -8.40 2.15 -20.07
N GLN A 377 -8.67 0.85 -19.88
CA GLN A 377 -9.99 0.27 -20.07
C GLN A 377 -11.03 0.90 -19.13
N TYR A 378 -10.64 1.21 -17.90
CA TYR A 378 -11.52 1.86 -16.94
C TYR A 378 -11.86 3.30 -17.35
N HIS A 379 -10.89 4.10 -17.77
CA HIS A 379 -11.12 5.47 -18.24
C HIS A 379 -11.98 5.50 -19.51
N GLU A 380 -11.71 4.61 -20.47
CA GLU A 380 -12.54 4.48 -21.69
C GLU A 380 -13.98 4.09 -21.35
N TRP A 381 -14.15 3.18 -20.38
CA TRP A 381 -15.47 2.79 -19.88
C TRP A 381 -16.22 3.97 -19.25
N ARG A 382 -15.58 4.72 -18.38
CA ARG A 382 -16.18 5.91 -17.75
C ARG A 382 -16.62 6.92 -18.78
N ARG A 383 -15.81 7.15 -19.82
CA ARG A 383 -16.17 8.02 -20.95
C ARG A 383 -17.41 7.47 -21.68
N LEU A 384 -17.44 6.18 -21.99
CA LEU A 384 -18.57 5.55 -22.65
C LEU A 384 -19.86 5.67 -21.83
N LEU A 385 -19.79 5.44 -20.51
CA LEU A 385 -20.93 5.63 -19.61
C LEU A 385 -21.44 7.08 -19.62
N SER A 386 -20.54 8.06 -19.68
CA SER A 386 -20.91 9.48 -19.77
C SER A 386 -21.60 9.80 -21.10
N GLU A 387 -21.13 9.24 -22.22
CA GLU A 387 -21.77 9.37 -23.53
C GLU A 387 -23.18 8.78 -23.56
N ILE A 388 -23.36 7.60 -22.97
CA ILE A 388 -24.66 6.95 -22.86
C ILE A 388 -25.61 7.78 -22.02
N TYR A 389 -25.15 8.25 -20.84
CA TYR A 389 -25.96 9.09 -19.98
C TYR A 389 -26.41 10.37 -20.68
N ALA A 390 -25.52 11.05 -21.41
CA ALA A 390 -25.85 12.24 -22.17
C ALA A 390 -26.89 11.97 -23.27
N GLN A 391 -26.80 10.83 -23.96
CA GLN A 391 -27.77 10.42 -24.98
C GLN A 391 -29.15 10.10 -24.37
N GLU A 392 -29.19 9.39 -23.24
CA GLU A 392 -30.45 9.04 -22.56
C GLU A 392 -31.16 10.26 -21.96
N THR A 393 -30.40 11.25 -21.51
CA THR A 393 -30.94 12.42 -20.81
C THR A 393 -31.12 13.63 -21.71
N GLY A 394 -30.47 13.67 -22.88
CA GLY A 394 -30.39 14.84 -23.74
C GLY A 394 -29.55 15.97 -23.17
N LEU A 395 -28.79 15.71 -22.10
CA LEU A 395 -27.88 16.68 -21.48
C LEU A 395 -26.52 16.70 -22.24
N PRO A 396 -25.84 17.87 -22.29
CA PRO A 396 -24.52 17.93 -22.91
C PRO A 396 -23.51 17.06 -22.13
N LEU A 397 -22.55 16.47 -22.85
CA LEU A 397 -21.41 15.80 -22.25
C LEU A 397 -20.64 16.77 -21.36
N THR A 398 -20.44 16.40 -20.12
CA THR A 398 -19.50 17.11 -19.25
C THR A 398 -18.09 16.81 -19.76
N GLN A 399 -17.41 17.81 -20.37
CA GLN A 399 -16.00 17.67 -20.68
C GLN A 399 -15.24 17.65 -19.35
N SER A 400 -14.69 16.50 -18.95
CA SER A 400 -13.61 16.46 -17.97
C SER A 400 -12.51 17.36 -18.52
N ALA A 401 -12.01 18.30 -17.71
CA ALA A 401 -10.92 19.17 -18.14
C ALA A 401 -9.76 18.28 -18.63
N PRO A 402 -9.15 18.58 -19.80
CA PRO A 402 -7.98 17.83 -20.22
C PRO A 402 -6.90 18.00 -19.16
N ASP A 403 -6.28 16.88 -18.78
CA ASP A 403 -5.06 16.88 -17.98
C ASP A 403 -4.15 17.96 -18.57
N SER A 404 -3.73 18.90 -17.72
CA SER A 404 -2.71 19.86 -18.08
C SER A 404 -1.45 19.05 -18.37
N GLU A 405 -1.13 18.91 -19.67
CA GLU A 405 0.15 18.41 -20.13
C GLU A 405 1.25 19.02 -19.25
N ALA A 406 1.92 18.17 -18.52
CA ALA A 406 3.20 18.51 -17.91
C ALA A 406 4.16 18.80 -19.06
N THR A 407 4.28 20.07 -19.40
CA THR A 407 5.29 20.58 -20.32
C THR A 407 6.60 20.72 -19.57
N GLU A 408 7.61 19.97 -20.03
CA GLU A 408 9.06 20.04 -19.78
C GLU A 408 9.60 19.62 -18.41
#